data_5a3f8d8404cb1d9553e8969d9cc14d3d
#
_entry.id   5a3f8d8404cb1d9553e8969d9cc14d3d
#
_cell.length_a   1.000
_cell.length_b   1.000
_cell.length_c   1.000
_cell.angle_alpha   90.00
_cell.angle_beta   90.00
_cell.angle_gamma   90.00
#
_symmetry.space_group_name_H-M   'P 1'
#
loop_
_entity.id
_entity.type
_entity.pdbx_description
1 polymer ?
#
loop_
_entity_poly.entity_id
_entity_poly.type
_entity_poly.pdbx_seq_one_letter_code
_entity_poly.pdbx_strand_id
1 'polypeptide(L)'
;SFIIFRGGIAFGSSDGSMSFGAALELSVAMPLSWLPLIRDYTKEAKEPVKATAASTVTYGLVSVWMYVIGMSAALFTMESDIAQILLKAGLGIMGLFIVVLSTVTTTFLDVYSAGVSTESIFANISSKWIAVAVTIIGTLGAIILPMDDITGFLYLIGSVFAPMIAIQISDFFILKIRHDEKYFSVINIIIWIIGFIIYRLLIKIDTPIGSTVPSMIITICI
;
A
#
# COMPACT_ATOMS: atom_id res chain seq x y z
N SER A 1 -19.04 -14.21 -2.62
CA SER A 1 -19.82 -14.51 -3.84
C SER A 1 -21.23 -15.03 -3.53
N PHE A 2 -21.43 -15.75 -2.42
CA PHE A 2 -22.75 -16.30 -2.05
C PHE A 2 -23.81 -15.22 -1.74
N ILE A 3 -23.36 -14.09 -1.19
CA ILE A 3 -24.25 -12.96 -0.84
C ILE A 3 -24.72 -12.20 -2.09
N ILE A 4 -23.85 -12.08 -3.09
CA ILE A 4 -24.13 -11.36 -4.34
C ILE A 4 -25.19 -12.09 -5.18
N PHE A 5 -25.21 -13.43 -5.16
CA PHE A 5 -26.16 -14.23 -5.95
C PHE A 5 -27.59 -14.28 -5.40
N ARG A 6 -27.81 -13.92 -4.15
CA ARG A 6 -29.11 -14.02 -3.49
C ARG A 6 -29.92 -12.72 -3.46
N GLY A 7 -29.29 -11.58 -3.65
CA GLY A 7 -29.94 -10.28 -3.74
C GLY A 7 -29.67 -9.65 -5.09
N GLY A 8 -30.70 -9.25 -5.80
CA GLY A 8 -30.55 -8.49 -7.04
C GLY A 8 -29.67 -7.25 -6.77
N ILE A 9 -28.71 -6.97 -7.64
CA ILE A 9 -27.82 -5.80 -7.55
C ILE A 9 -28.69 -4.56 -7.77
N ALA A 10 -29.18 -3.96 -6.69
CA ALA A 10 -29.67 -2.60 -6.74
C ALA A 10 -28.43 -1.68 -6.67
N PHE A 11 -28.03 -1.12 -7.79
CA PHE A 11 -27.09 -0.02 -7.80
C PHE A 11 -27.78 1.17 -7.13
N GLY A 12 -27.60 1.30 -5.81
CA GLY A 12 -28.02 2.48 -5.07
C GLY A 12 -27.27 3.70 -5.61
N SER A 13 -27.97 4.82 -5.73
CA SER A 13 -27.36 6.11 -6.07
C SER A 13 -26.21 6.38 -5.11
N SER A 14 -24.98 6.31 -5.61
CA SER A 14 -23.83 6.80 -4.86
C SER A 14 -24.02 8.31 -4.67
N ASP A 15 -24.19 8.75 -3.44
CA ASP A 15 -23.93 10.14 -3.08
C ASP A 15 -22.48 10.41 -3.51
N GLY A 16 -22.26 11.21 -4.54
CA GLY A 16 -20.96 11.45 -5.16
C GLY A 16 -20.02 12.27 -4.27
N SER A 17 -19.78 11.77 -3.05
CA SER A 17 -18.93 12.43 -2.05
C SER A 17 -17.42 12.34 -2.35
N MET A 18 -17.01 11.45 -3.27
CA MET A 18 -15.61 11.25 -3.62
C MET A 18 -15.43 11.36 -5.14
N SER A 19 -14.45 12.17 -5.58
CA SER A 19 -14.11 12.28 -7.00
C SER A 19 -13.45 10.99 -7.51
N PHE A 20 -13.53 10.75 -8.82
CA PHE A 20 -12.85 9.61 -9.45
C PHE A 20 -11.34 9.65 -9.20
N GLY A 21 -10.72 10.85 -9.26
CA GLY A 21 -9.30 11.02 -8.98
C GLY A 21 -8.93 10.63 -7.55
N ALA A 22 -9.73 10.99 -6.56
CA ALA A 22 -9.52 10.61 -5.18
C ALA A 22 -9.67 9.08 -4.97
N ALA A 23 -10.67 8.45 -5.60
CA ALA A 23 -10.85 7.01 -5.53
C ALA A 23 -9.69 6.24 -6.19
N LEU A 24 -9.21 6.73 -7.35
CA LEU A 24 -8.04 6.18 -8.03
C LEU A 24 -6.80 6.29 -7.15
N GLU A 25 -6.60 7.45 -6.52
CA GLU A 25 -5.46 7.71 -5.62
C GLU A 25 -5.40 6.70 -4.47
N LEU A 26 -6.52 6.51 -3.77
CA LEU A 26 -6.59 5.54 -2.67
C LEU A 26 -6.34 4.10 -3.14
N SER A 27 -6.79 3.76 -4.34
CA SER A 27 -6.56 2.43 -4.92
C SER A 27 -5.10 2.17 -5.29
N VAL A 28 -4.35 3.21 -5.66
CA VAL A 28 -2.93 3.11 -6.06
C VAL A 28 -1.98 3.16 -4.86
N ALA A 29 -2.37 3.79 -3.74
CA ALA A 29 -1.53 3.95 -2.57
C ALA A 29 -1.03 2.61 -2.00
N MET A 30 -1.90 1.59 -1.93
CA MET A 30 -1.53 0.26 -1.42
C MET A 30 -0.51 -0.47 -2.31
N PRO A 31 -0.70 -0.61 -3.63
CA PRO A 31 0.30 -1.17 -4.52
C PRO A 31 1.64 -0.44 -4.47
N LEU A 32 1.65 0.88 -4.32
CA LEU A 32 2.88 1.65 -4.21
C LEU A 32 3.70 1.29 -2.97
N SER A 33 3.06 1.08 -1.83
CA SER A 33 3.75 0.68 -0.60
C SER A 33 4.32 -0.74 -0.68
N TRP A 34 3.68 -1.62 -1.45
CA TRP A 34 4.12 -3.00 -1.62
C TRP A 34 5.27 -3.15 -2.64
N LEU A 35 5.41 -2.22 -3.57
CA LEU A 35 6.39 -2.30 -4.64
C LEU A 35 7.85 -2.48 -4.16
N PRO A 36 8.34 -1.78 -3.13
CA PRO A 36 9.68 -2.02 -2.58
C PRO A 36 9.85 -3.42 -1.97
N LEU A 37 8.78 -3.97 -1.41
CA LEU A 37 8.80 -5.26 -0.70
C LEU A 37 8.88 -6.45 -1.66
N ILE A 38 8.45 -6.30 -2.92
CA ILE A 38 8.43 -7.41 -3.89
C ILE A 38 9.82 -8.02 -4.09
N ARG A 39 10.87 -7.20 -3.99
CA ARG A 39 12.26 -7.66 -4.09
C ARG A 39 12.60 -8.66 -2.98
N ASP A 40 12.14 -8.43 -1.76
CA ASP A 40 12.43 -9.28 -0.61
C ASP A 40 11.83 -10.67 -0.78
N TYR A 41 10.69 -10.77 -1.46
CA TYR A 41 10.03 -12.04 -1.76
C TYR A 41 10.61 -12.77 -2.98
N THR A 42 11.18 -12.05 -3.93
CA THR A 42 11.59 -12.62 -5.22
C THR A 42 13.09 -12.78 -5.39
N LYS A 43 13.91 -12.17 -4.51
CA LYS A 43 15.39 -12.20 -4.60
C LYS A 43 16.00 -13.60 -4.57
N GLU A 44 15.37 -14.54 -3.87
CA GLU A 44 15.84 -15.91 -3.73
C GLU A 44 15.23 -16.88 -4.76
N ALA A 45 14.37 -16.39 -5.64
CA ALA A 45 13.78 -17.20 -6.70
C ALA A 45 14.84 -17.57 -7.75
N LYS A 46 14.75 -18.79 -8.33
CA LYS A 46 15.65 -19.22 -9.41
C LYS A 46 15.63 -18.27 -10.62
N GLU A 47 14.48 -17.67 -10.91
CA GLU A 47 14.27 -16.71 -11.98
C GLU A 47 13.55 -15.46 -11.43
N PRO A 48 14.30 -14.50 -10.83
CA PRO A 48 13.71 -13.37 -10.12
C PRO A 48 12.76 -12.51 -10.98
N VAL A 49 13.10 -12.30 -12.25
CA VAL A 49 12.28 -11.48 -13.17
C VAL A 49 10.93 -12.13 -13.42
N LYS A 50 10.91 -13.45 -13.69
CA LYS A 50 9.64 -14.17 -13.88
C LYS A 50 8.83 -14.25 -12.61
N ALA A 51 9.48 -14.46 -11.47
CA ALA A 51 8.83 -14.45 -10.17
C ALA A 51 8.20 -13.09 -9.88
N THR A 52 8.90 -11.99 -10.13
CA THR A 52 8.38 -10.63 -9.97
C THR A 52 7.20 -10.37 -10.90
N ALA A 53 7.30 -10.73 -12.18
CA ALA A 53 6.22 -10.57 -13.15
C ALA A 53 4.96 -11.37 -12.73
N ALA A 54 5.14 -12.63 -12.36
CA ALA A 54 4.04 -13.48 -11.89
C ALA A 54 3.38 -12.90 -10.62
N SER A 55 4.19 -12.45 -9.65
CA SER A 55 3.70 -11.83 -8.41
C SER A 55 2.91 -10.55 -8.70
N THR A 56 3.41 -9.69 -9.59
CA THR A 56 2.74 -8.43 -9.96
C THR A 56 1.39 -8.70 -10.65
N VAL A 57 1.34 -9.62 -11.60
CA VAL A 57 0.10 -9.98 -12.29
C VAL A 57 -0.92 -10.58 -11.30
N THR A 58 -0.46 -11.52 -10.47
CA THR A 58 -1.32 -12.15 -9.45
C THR A 58 -1.84 -11.12 -8.46
N TYR A 59 -0.98 -10.24 -7.96
CA TYR A 59 -1.36 -9.16 -7.06
C TYR A 59 -2.45 -8.26 -7.70
N GLY A 60 -2.26 -7.84 -8.95
CA GLY A 60 -3.23 -7.01 -9.67
C GLY A 60 -4.59 -7.70 -9.82
N LEU A 61 -4.60 -8.95 -10.28
CA LEU A 61 -5.84 -9.71 -10.46
C LEU A 61 -6.58 -9.96 -9.14
N VAL A 62 -5.85 -10.38 -8.10
CA VAL A 62 -6.43 -10.63 -6.78
C VAL A 62 -6.92 -9.34 -6.14
N SER A 63 -6.20 -8.23 -6.27
CA SER A 63 -6.63 -6.92 -5.74
C SER A 63 -7.92 -6.45 -6.39
N VAL A 64 -8.03 -6.52 -7.71
CA VAL A 64 -9.30 -6.18 -8.41
C VAL A 64 -10.44 -7.07 -7.92
N TRP A 65 -10.20 -8.37 -7.79
CA TRP A 65 -11.19 -9.30 -7.26
C TRP A 65 -11.63 -8.95 -5.84
N MET A 66 -10.68 -8.63 -4.97
CA MET A 66 -10.98 -8.25 -3.58
C MET A 66 -11.72 -6.91 -3.48
N TYR A 67 -11.38 -5.93 -4.33
CA TYR A 67 -12.13 -4.67 -4.40
C TYR A 67 -13.58 -4.90 -4.82
N VAL A 68 -13.83 -5.76 -5.82
CA VAL A 68 -15.18 -6.09 -6.25
C VAL A 68 -15.98 -6.77 -5.13
N ILE A 69 -15.35 -7.71 -4.40
CA ILE A 69 -16.00 -8.38 -3.26
C ILE A 69 -16.29 -7.37 -2.14
N GLY A 70 -15.28 -6.56 -1.74
CA GLY A 70 -15.42 -5.60 -0.65
C GLY A 70 -16.48 -4.54 -0.93
N MET A 71 -16.45 -3.95 -2.13
CA MET A 71 -17.46 -2.99 -2.58
C MET A 71 -18.87 -3.60 -2.61
N SER A 72 -19.01 -4.79 -3.17
CA SER A 72 -20.30 -5.48 -3.22
C SER A 72 -20.82 -5.80 -1.82
N ALA A 73 -19.95 -6.24 -0.92
CA ALA A 73 -20.32 -6.53 0.46
C ALA A 73 -20.75 -5.27 1.22
N ALA A 74 -20.01 -4.18 1.08
CA ALA A 74 -20.34 -2.89 1.71
C ALA A 74 -21.68 -2.33 1.19
N LEU A 75 -21.91 -2.36 -0.12
CA LEU A 75 -23.17 -1.91 -0.72
C LEU A 75 -24.36 -2.78 -0.30
N PHE A 76 -24.16 -4.09 -0.17
CA PHE A 76 -25.23 -5.01 0.23
C PHE A 76 -25.58 -4.90 1.71
N THR A 77 -24.60 -4.74 2.57
CA THR A 77 -24.79 -4.67 4.04
C THR A 77 -25.04 -3.26 4.55
N MET A 78 -24.73 -2.23 3.74
CA MET A 78 -24.72 -0.82 4.11
C MET A 78 -23.82 -0.55 5.31
N GLU A 79 -22.73 -1.33 5.42
CA GLU A 79 -21.71 -1.21 6.47
C GLU A 79 -20.33 -1.04 5.84
N SER A 80 -19.47 -0.27 6.51
CA SER A 80 -18.05 -0.11 6.13
C SER A 80 -17.09 -0.90 7.02
N ASP A 81 -17.54 -1.35 8.18
CA ASP A 81 -16.73 -2.17 9.09
C ASP A 81 -16.77 -3.64 8.66
N ILE A 82 -15.59 -4.22 8.42
CA ILE A 82 -15.41 -5.61 8.00
C ILE A 82 -16.01 -6.57 9.03
N ALA A 83 -15.86 -6.31 10.33
CA ALA A 83 -16.40 -7.16 11.38
C ALA A 83 -17.94 -7.20 11.32
N GLN A 84 -18.58 -6.04 11.12
CA GLN A 84 -20.04 -5.94 10.98
C GLN A 84 -20.52 -6.63 9.69
N ILE A 85 -19.79 -6.46 8.58
CA ILE A 85 -20.09 -7.15 7.32
C ILE A 85 -20.08 -8.66 7.50
N LEU A 86 -19.05 -9.19 8.18
CA LEU A 86 -18.93 -10.64 8.42
C LEU A 86 -20.02 -11.18 9.35
N LEU A 87 -20.40 -10.42 10.38
CA LEU A 87 -21.51 -10.78 11.26
C LEU A 87 -22.83 -10.81 10.51
N LYS A 88 -23.14 -9.80 9.69
CA LYS A 88 -24.35 -9.75 8.85
C LYS A 88 -24.36 -10.85 7.77
N ALA A 89 -23.18 -11.26 7.29
CA ALA A 89 -23.05 -12.38 6.37
C ALA A 89 -23.27 -13.76 7.01
N GLY A 90 -23.50 -13.80 8.33
CA GLY A 90 -23.73 -15.05 9.06
C GLY A 90 -22.46 -15.86 9.37
N LEU A 91 -21.28 -15.28 9.18
CA LEU A 91 -20.00 -15.94 9.49
C LEU A 91 -19.66 -15.89 10.99
N GLY A 92 -20.28 -14.99 11.74
CA GLY A 92 -20.15 -14.91 13.19
C GLY A 92 -18.71 -14.89 13.69
N ILE A 93 -18.45 -15.62 14.78
CA ILE A 93 -17.13 -15.70 15.42
C ILE A 93 -16.07 -16.31 14.49
N MET A 94 -16.43 -17.23 13.60
CA MET A 94 -15.50 -17.83 12.63
C MET A 94 -14.94 -16.79 11.66
N GLY A 95 -15.78 -15.87 11.19
CA GLY A 95 -15.33 -14.76 10.34
C GLY A 95 -14.34 -13.85 11.05
N LEU A 96 -14.59 -13.49 12.31
CA LEU A 96 -13.66 -12.71 13.13
C LEU A 96 -12.33 -13.43 13.35
N PHE A 97 -12.37 -14.74 13.61
CA PHE A 97 -11.15 -15.55 13.74
C PHE A 97 -10.29 -15.54 12.46
N ILE A 98 -10.91 -15.64 11.29
CA ILE A 98 -10.21 -15.54 9.99
C ILE A 98 -9.56 -14.17 9.82
N VAL A 99 -10.26 -13.07 10.18
CA VAL A 99 -9.71 -11.71 10.11
C VAL A 99 -8.49 -11.57 11.01
N VAL A 100 -8.57 -12.04 12.25
CA VAL A 100 -7.44 -11.99 13.21
C VAL A 100 -6.24 -12.76 12.66
N LEU A 101 -6.42 -13.98 12.18
CA LEU A 101 -5.32 -14.78 11.61
C LEU A 101 -4.72 -14.12 10.37
N SER A 102 -5.55 -13.58 9.49
CA SER A 102 -5.09 -12.84 8.31
C SER A 102 -4.26 -11.62 8.69
N THR A 103 -4.73 -10.83 9.66
CA THR A 103 -4.02 -9.64 10.14
C THR A 103 -2.67 -10.01 10.76
N VAL A 104 -2.63 -11.05 11.60
CA VAL A 104 -1.38 -11.53 12.23
C VAL A 104 -0.35 -11.94 11.17
N THR A 105 -0.76 -12.71 10.15
CA THR A 105 0.14 -13.15 9.08
C THR A 105 0.69 -11.98 8.26
N THR A 106 -0.15 -11.01 7.92
CA THR A 106 0.26 -9.84 7.14
C THR A 106 1.22 -8.96 7.94
N THR A 107 0.86 -8.66 9.20
CA THR A 107 1.72 -7.88 10.11
C THR A 107 3.08 -8.55 10.33
N PHE A 108 3.11 -9.88 10.43
CA PHE A 108 4.39 -10.60 10.53
C PHE A 108 5.30 -10.37 9.32
N LEU A 109 4.74 -10.40 8.10
CA LEU A 109 5.50 -10.15 6.88
C LEU A 109 6.04 -8.71 6.84
N ASP A 110 5.25 -7.73 7.25
CA ASP A 110 5.65 -6.32 7.29
C ASP A 110 6.80 -6.10 8.29
N VAL A 111 6.69 -6.68 9.48
CA VAL A 111 7.73 -6.63 10.51
C VAL A 111 9.01 -7.33 10.06
N TYR A 112 8.89 -8.47 9.38
CA TYR A 112 10.02 -9.19 8.81
C TYR A 112 10.74 -8.34 7.75
N SER A 113 10.00 -7.76 6.82
CA SER A 113 10.55 -6.87 5.78
C SER A 113 11.21 -5.63 6.37
N ALA A 114 10.63 -5.03 7.41
CA ALA A 114 11.24 -3.91 8.13
C ALA A 114 12.58 -4.32 8.78
N GLY A 115 12.65 -5.51 9.37
CA GLY A 115 13.87 -6.08 9.93
C GLY A 115 14.97 -6.25 8.89
N VAL A 116 14.65 -6.91 7.77
CA VAL A 116 15.60 -7.18 6.67
C VAL A 116 16.08 -5.90 6.00
N SER A 117 15.17 -4.96 5.73
CA SER A 117 15.50 -3.68 5.11
C SER A 117 16.43 -2.85 5.99
N THR A 118 16.19 -2.83 7.30
CA THR A 118 17.02 -2.08 8.25
C THR A 118 18.41 -2.71 8.43
N GLU A 119 18.49 -4.05 8.44
CA GLU A 119 19.77 -4.76 8.49
C GLU A 119 20.67 -4.45 7.29
N SER A 120 20.07 -4.22 6.11
CA SER A 120 20.84 -3.79 4.93
C SER A 120 21.47 -2.40 5.07
N ILE A 121 20.93 -1.55 5.95
CA ILE A 121 21.45 -0.19 6.23
C ILE A 121 22.40 -0.21 7.43
N PHE A 122 22.07 -0.98 8.46
CA PHE A 122 22.81 -1.06 9.72
C PHE A 122 23.26 -2.51 9.96
N ALA A 123 24.35 -2.91 9.32
CA ALA A 123 24.90 -4.26 9.37
C ALA A 123 25.25 -4.78 10.79
N ASN A 124 25.35 -3.89 11.77
CA ASN A 124 25.72 -4.23 13.15
C ASN A 124 24.50 -4.57 14.03
N ILE A 125 23.28 -4.38 13.54
CA ILE A 125 22.04 -4.61 14.32
C ILE A 125 21.33 -5.83 13.74
N SER A 126 21.08 -6.82 14.58
CA SER A 126 20.35 -8.02 14.15
C SER A 126 18.90 -7.69 13.76
N SER A 127 18.47 -8.18 12.60
CA SER A 127 17.11 -8.07 12.07
C SER A 127 16.04 -8.43 13.12
N LYS A 128 16.31 -9.42 13.97
CA LYS A 128 15.41 -9.85 15.04
C LYS A 128 15.09 -8.73 16.05
N TRP A 129 16.11 -7.99 16.51
CA TRP A 129 15.90 -6.90 17.47
C TRP A 129 15.19 -5.72 16.86
N ILE A 130 15.46 -5.46 15.59
CA ILE A 130 14.74 -4.43 14.82
C ILE A 130 13.27 -4.80 14.70
N ALA A 131 12.97 -6.04 14.32
CA ALA A 131 11.60 -6.54 14.22
C ALA A 131 10.83 -6.38 15.55
N VAL A 132 11.47 -6.73 16.68
CA VAL A 132 10.88 -6.54 18.02
C VAL A 132 10.63 -5.06 18.31
N ALA A 133 11.59 -4.20 18.03
CA ALA A 133 11.44 -2.76 18.26
C ALA A 133 10.31 -2.16 17.40
N VAL A 134 10.24 -2.50 16.11
CA VAL A 134 9.17 -2.07 15.19
C VAL A 134 7.81 -2.56 15.67
N THR A 135 7.72 -3.81 16.15
CA THR A 135 6.47 -4.36 16.70
C THR A 135 6.01 -3.59 17.91
N ILE A 136 6.92 -3.30 18.86
CA ILE A 136 6.58 -2.53 20.07
C ILE A 136 6.12 -1.11 19.69
N ILE A 137 6.87 -0.42 18.83
CA ILE A 137 6.55 0.94 18.40
C ILE A 137 5.22 0.96 17.65
N GLY A 138 5.00 0.01 16.73
CA GLY A 138 3.76 -0.12 15.98
C GLY A 138 2.55 -0.41 16.87
N THR A 139 2.71 -1.28 17.87
CA THR A 139 1.65 -1.60 18.84
C THR A 139 1.31 -0.38 19.71
N LEU A 140 2.32 0.32 20.22
CA LEU A 140 2.09 1.56 20.98
C LEU A 140 1.44 2.64 20.11
N GLY A 141 1.89 2.77 18.86
CA GLY A 141 1.28 3.69 17.90
C GLY A 141 -0.19 3.37 17.64
N ALA A 142 -0.53 2.09 17.44
CA ALA A 142 -1.91 1.65 17.23
C ALA A 142 -2.84 1.88 18.43
N ILE A 143 -2.29 1.88 19.66
CA ILE A 143 -3.06 2.17 20.88
C ILE A 143 -3.27 3.69 21.09
N ILE A 144 -2.26 4.49 20.75
CA ILE A 144 -2.24 5.92 21.07
C ILE A 144 -2.87 6.75 19.95
N LEU A 145 -2.66 6.36 18.68
CA LEU A 145 -3.13 7.12 17.53
C LEU A 145 -4.53 6.65 17.12
N PRO A 146 -5.47 7.57 16.87
CA PRO A 146 -6.75 7.22 16.28
C PRO A 146 -6.52 6.74 14.84
N MET A 147 -6.69 5.44 14.60
CA MET A 147 -6.52 4.82 13.28
C MET A 147 -7.79 4.87 12.43
N ASP A 148 -8.75 5.74 12.79
CA ASP A 148 -10.03 5.85 12.10
C ASP A 148 -9.92 6.56 10.73
N ASP A 149 -8.87 7.39 10.54
CA ASP A 149 -8.61 8.07 9.27
C ASP A 149 -7.72 7.25 8.33
N ILE A 150 -8.27 6.16 7.81
CA ILE A 150 -7.60 5.31 6.80
C ILE A 150 -7.27 6.12 5.54
N THR A 151 -8.12 7.05 5.15
CA THR A 151 -7.93 7.89 3.96
C THR A 151 -6.70 8.79 4.09
N GLY A 152 -6.56 9.50 5.21
CA GLY A 152 -5.39 10.32 5.49
C GLY A 152 -4.10 9.51 5.55
N PHE A 153 -4.16 8.29 6.10
CA PHE A 153 -3.04 7.37 6.14
C PHE A 153 -2.62 6.89 4.73
N LEU A 154 -3.57 6.55 3.85
CA LEU A 154 -3.29 6.18 2.47
C LEU A 154 -2.67 7.33 1.66
N TYR A 155 -3.12 8.56 1.86
CA TYR A 155 -2.50 9.74 1.27
C TYR A 155 -1.07 9.96 1.78
N LEU A 156 -0.80 9.66 3.06
CA LEU A 156 0.56 9.70 3.59
C LEU A 156 1.45 8.67 2.90
N ILE A 157 0.99 7.43 2.77
CA ILE A 157 1.68 6.36 2.02
C ILE A 157 1.99 6.82 0.59
N GLY A 158 1.00 7.31 -0.15
CA GLY A 158 1.19 7.81 -1.51
C GLY A 158 2.24 8.92 -1.58
N SER A 159 2.21 9.88 -0.64
CA SER A 159 3.15 11.00 -0.60
C SER A 159 4.60 10.58 -0.37
N VAL A 160 4.84 9.49 0.36
CA VAL A 160 6.17 8.94 0.63
C VAL A 160 6.67 8.09 -0.54
N PHE A 161 5.84 7.16 -1.00
CA PHE A 161 6.28 6.14 -1.96
C PHE A 161 6.24 6.60 -3.41
N ALA A 162 5.30 7.45 -3.82
CA ALA A 162 5.22 7.89 -5.21
C ALA A 162 6.48 8.62 -5.68
N PRO A 163 7.01 9.64 -4.98
CA PRO A 163 8.27 10.27 -5.36
C PRO A 163 9.47 9.32 -5.30
N MET A 164 9.52 8.42 -4.30
CA MET A 164 10.59 7.45 -4.17
C MET A 164 10.65 6.52 -5.40
N ILE A 165 9.50 6.00 -5.82
CA ILE A 165 9.41 5.13 -7.00
C ILE A 165 9.73 5.91 -8.28
N ALA A 166 9.29 7.16 -8.39
CA ALA A 166 9.60 8.04 -9.52
C ALA A 166 11.11 8.21 -9.69
N ILE A 167 11.85 8.44 -8.60
CA ILE A 167 13.32 8.53 -8.60
C ILE A 167 13.93 7.20 -9.06
N GLN A 168 13.47 6.07 -8.53
CA GLN A 168 13.97 4.75 -8.92
C GLN A 168 13.76 4.46 -10.41
N ILE A 169 12.59 4.83 -10.95
CA ILE A 169 12.30 4.72 -12.38
C ILE A 169 13.24 5.62 -13.19
N SER A 170 13.43 6.86 -12.77
CA SER A 170 14.32 7.81 -13.44
C SER A 170 15.75 7.31 -13.45
N ASP A 171 16.31 6.92 -12.30
CA ASP A 171 17.68 6.43 -12.18
C ASP A 171 17.92 5.20 -13.03
N PHE A 172 17.01 4.22 -12.98
CA PHE A 172 17.21 2.94 -13.66
C PHE A 172 16.95 3.01 -15.19
N PHE A 173 15.82 3.60 -15.61
CA PHE A 173 15.40 3.54 -17.01
C PHE A 173 15.87 4.74 -17.83
N ILE A 174 15.93 5.95 -17.24
CA ILE A 174 16.24 7.19 -17.96
C ILE A 174 17.72 7.51 -17.84
N LEU A 175 18.22 7.64 -16.63
CA LEU A 175 19.61 8.05 -16.38
C LEU A 175 20.57 6.86 -16.46
N LYS A 176 20.09 5.63 -16.32
CA LYS A 176 20.88 4.38 -16.32
C LYS A 176 22.03 4.42 -15.31
N ILE A 177 21.84 5.12 -14.18
CA ILE A 177 22.81 5.23 -13.11
C ILE A 177 22.72 3.98 -12.24
N ARG A 178 23.85 3.30 -12.05
CA ARG A 178 23.98 2.20 -11.08
C ARG A 178 24.59 2.74 -9.81
N HIS A 179 23.82 2.69 -8.73
CA HIS A 179 24.28 3.14 -7.40
C HIS A 179 24.95 2.00 -6.61
N ASP A 180 25.65 1.11 -7.28
CA ASP A 180 26.23 -0.10 -6.68
C ASP A 180 27.27 0.20 -5.56
N GLU A 181 27.84 1.43 -5.51
CA GLU A 181 28.90 1.80 -4.58
C GLU A 181 28.52 2.89 -3.55
N LYS A 182 27.35 3.52 -3.67
CA LYS A 182 26.97 4.62 -2.77
C LYS A 182 25.72 4.27 -1.97
N TYR A 183 25.89 4.17 -0.66
CA TYR A 183 24.76 3.93 0.27
C TYR A 183 23.72 5.06 0.30
N PHE A 184 24.13 6.31 0.00
CA PHE A 184 23.26 7.47 0.00
C PHE A 184 23.56 8.44 -1.15
N SER A 185 22.50 8.85 -1.86
CA SER A 185 22.52 9.97 -2.80
C SER A 185 21.80 11.15 -2.16
N VAL A 186 22.55 12.18 -1.77
CA VAL A 186 21.96 13.40 -1.19
C VAL A 186 21.01 14.09 -2.17
N ILE A 187 21.33 14.03 -3.46
CA ILE A 187 20.48 14.61 -4.52
C ILE A 187 19.12 13.91 -4.54
N ASN A 188 19.10 12.59 -4.52
CA ASN A 188 17.86 11.82 -4.54
C ASN A 188 16.99 12.08 -3.30
N ILE A 189 17.63 12.30 -2.14
CA ILE A 189 16.89 12.68 -0.92
C ILE A 189 16.25 14.07 -1.07
N ILE A 190 16.97 15.03 -1.63
CA ILE A 190 16.41 16.38 -1.88
C ILE A 190 15.26 16.31 -2.86
N ILE A 191 15.41 15.59 -3.98
CA ILE A 191 14.36 15.39 -4.98
C ILE A 191 13.16 14.69 -4.35
N TRP A 192 13.40 13.70 -3.51
CA TRP A 192 12.32 13.00 -2.78
C TRP A 192 11.54 13.94 -1.86
N ILE A 193 12.22 14.81 -1.09
CA ILE A 193 11.56 15.82 -0.23
C ILE A 193 10.72 16.78 -1.07
N ILE A 194 11.27 17.26 -2.20
CA ILE A 194 10.53 18.14 -3.12
C ILE A 194 9.30 17.41 -3.67
N GLY A 195 9.46 16.18 -4.14
CA GLY A 195 8.36 15.34 -4.64
C GLY A 195 7.28 15.09 -3.58
N PHE A 196 7.67 14.84 -2.33
CA PHE A 196 6.75 14.72 -1.20
C PHE A 196 5.93 16.00 -1.00
N ILE A 197 6.58 17.17 -1.01
CA ILE A 197 5.89 18.46 -0.87
C ILE A 197 4.93 18.68 -2.04
N ILE A 198 5.36 18.41 -3.27
CA ILE A 198 4.53 18.54 -4.48
C ILE A 198 3.30 17.64 -4.36
N TYR A 199 3.47 16.39 -3.97
CA TYR A 199 2.34 15.46 -3.76
C TYR A 199 1.34 16.01 -2.74
N ARG A 200 1.84 16.51 -1.58
CA ARG A 200 0.99 17.10 -0.53
C ARG A 200 0.24 18.37 -0.98
N LEU A 201 0.79 19.10 -1.94
CA LEU A 201 0.11 20.24 -2.54
C LEU A 201 -0.95 19.78 -3.56
N LEU A 202 -0.63 18.76 -4.35
CA LEU A 202 -1.55 18.22 -5.37
C LEU A 202 -2.80 17.57 -4.77
N ILE A 203 -2.71 16.96 -3.57
CA ILE A 203 -3.89 16.42 -2.87
C ILE A 203 -4.98 17.49 -2.66
N LYS A 204 -4.58 18.76 -2.51
CA LYS A 204 -5.53 19.86 -2.31
C LYS A 204 -6.26 20.26 -3.59
N ILE A 205 -5.81 19.75 -4.73
CA ILE A 205 -6.36 20.04 -6.05
C ILE A 205 -7.02 18.75 -6.53
N ASP A 206 -8.33 18.81 -6.76
CA ASP A 206 -9.05 17.64 -7.30
C ASP A 206 -8.67 17.43 -8.77
N THR A 207 -7.79 16.46 -9.01
CA THR A 207 -7.33 16.09 -10.35
C THR A 207 -8.01 14.82 -10.82
N PRO A 208 -8.40 14.72 -12.11
CA PRO A 208 -9.11 13.54 -12.63
C PRO A 208 -8.32 12.23 -12.53
N ILE A 209 -6.99 12.31 -12.45
CA ILE A 209 -6.07 11.15 -12.44
C ILE A 209 -5.39 10.96 -11.09
N GLY A 210 -5.89 11.62 -10.02
CA GLY A 210 -5.28 11.56 -8.70
C GLY A 210 -4.00 12.37 -8.59
N SER A 211 -3.35 12.33 -7.45
CA SER A 211 -2.13 13.10 -7.14
C SER A 211 -0.85 12.32 -7.44
N THR A 212 -0.91 11.00 -7.43
CA THR A 212 0.24 10.10 -7.63
C THR A 212 0.89 10.30 -8.99
N VAL A 213 0.12 10.20 -10.09
CA VAL A 213 0.67 10.27 -11.45
C VAL A 213 1.30 11.63 -11.74
N PRO A 214 0.63 12.77 -11.49
CA PRO A 214 1.25 14.09 -11.68
C PRO A 214 2.50 14.30 -10.84
N SER A 215 2.48 13.90 -9.57
CA SER A 215 3.63 13.99 -8.67
C SER A 215 4.82 13.17 -9.18
N MET A 216 4.59 11.93 -9.64
CA MET A 216 5.64 11.09 -10.22
C MET A 216 6.25 11.72 -11.47
N ILE A 217 5.42 12.22 -12.39
CA ILE A 217 5.90 12.88 -13.62
C ILE A 217 6.77 14.09 -13.27
N ILE A 218 6.30 14.96 -12.37
CA ILE A 218 7.08 16.14 -11.96
C ILE A 218 8.41 15.71 -11.31
N THR A 219 8.37 14.69 -10.43
CA THR A 219 9.57 14.18 -9.75
C THR A 219 10.59 13.59 -10.74
N ILE A 220 10.14 12.93 -11.81
CA ILE A 220 11.01 12.40 -12.88
C ILE A 220 11.65 13.55 -13.70
N CYS A 221 10.94 14.68 -13.85
CA CYS A 221 11.44 15.83 -14.62
C CYS A 221 12.43 16.72 -13.85
N ILE A 222 12.52 16.58 -12.53
CA ILE A 222 13.47 17.31 -11.67
C ILE A 222 14.82 16.59 -11.65
#